data_8cdf9c742e0d514387a3aea5e201e1c2
#
_entry.id   8cdf9c742e0d514387a3aea5e201e1c2
#
_cell.length_a   1.000
_cell.length_b   1.000
_cell.length_c   1.000
_cell.angle_alpha   90.00
_cell.angle_beta   90.00
_cell.angle_gamma   90.00
#
_symmetry.space_group_name_H-M   'P 1'
#
loop_
_entity.id
_entity.type
_entity.pdbx_description
1 polymer ?
#
loop_
_entity_poly.entity_id
_entity_poly.type
_entity_poly.pdbx_seq_one_letter_code
_entity_poly.pdbx_strand_id
1 'polypeptide(L)'
;SREWTDILANELQFEESDVHIGILDSGVNNAHPLIAQALPDSRMSTAINVQDNLDHIDHGTGMAGLVLMGDLTKLAYDRGNLPVVQHNLASVKIVDANYSTAPSFYGAVIEDAISQSQDMGADIDCMAVTDSISDDGKPTSSSAALDESIYHSGECDRLVLVSAGNIYQDEDRK
;
A
#
# COMPACT_ATOMS: atom_id res chain seq x y z
N SER A 1 -18.93 4.91 -12.18
CA SER A 1 -19.26 4.00 -13.30
C SER A 1 -18.02 3.80 -14.17
N ARG A 2 -17.92 2.69 -14.88
CA ARG A 2 -16.78 2.31 -15.74
C ARG A 2 -16.40 3.43 -16.72
N GLU A 3 -17.37 4.12 -17.26
CA GLU A 3 -17.21 5.25 -18.18
C GLU A 3 -16.41 6.42 -17.58
N TRP A 4 -16.58 6.70 -16.30
CA TRP A 4 -15.82 7.75 -15.58
C TRP A 4 -14.35 7.37 -15.38
N THR A 5 -14.10 6.11 -15.06
CA THR A 5 -12.74 5.59 -14.87
C THR A 5 -11.96 5.66 -16.19
N ASP A 6 -12.61 5.32 -17.30
CA ASP A 6 -12.00 5.37 -18.63
C ASP A 6 -11.71 6.82 -19.07
N ILE A 7 -12.61 7.77 -18.77
CA ILE A 7 -12.38 9.19 -19.04
C ILE A 7 -11.20 9.72 -18.24
N LEU A 8 -11.18 9.47 -16.93
CA LEU A 8 -10.08 9.91 -16.06
C LEU A 8 -8.74 9.29 -16.49
N ALA A 9 -8.72 8.01 -16.84
CA ALA A 9 -7.49 7.32 -17.27
C ALA A 9 -6.90 7.92 -18.56
N ASN A 10 -7.74 8.42 -19.46
CA ASN A 10 -7.29 9.07 -20.68
C ASN A 10 -6.82 10.52 -20.47
N GLU A 11 -7.24 11.17 -19.41
CA GLU A 11 -6.90 12.56 -19.09
C GLU A 11 -5.74 12.67 -18.09
N LEU A 12 -5.45 11.60 -17.33
CA LEU A 12 -4.35 11.56 -16.38
C LEU A 12 -3.01 11.66 -17.12
N GLN A 13 -2.15 12.55 -16.64
CA GLN A 13 -0.80 12.71 -17.16
C GLN A 13 0.21 12.09 -16.20
N PHE A 14 1.13 11.32 -16.75
CA PHE A 14 2.25 10.74 -16.02
C PHE A 14 3.54 11.34 -16.53
N GLU A 15 4.39 11.80 -15.64
CA GLU A 15 5.75 12.21 -15.93
C GLU A 15 6.72 11.09 -15.57
N GLU A 16 7.82 11.00 -16.29
CA GLU A 16 8.89 10.06 -15.96
C GLU A 16 9.47 10.40 -14.58
N SER A 17 9.61 9.40 -13.73
CA SER A 17 10.08 9.58 -12.35
C SER A 17 10.79 8.33 -11.84
N ASP A 18 11.87 8.56 -11.10
CA ASP A 18 12.61 7.52 -10.39
C ASP A 18 12.02 7.28 -8.98
N VAL A 19 11.02 8.06 -8.58
CA VAL A 19 10.35 7.90 -7.27
C VAL A 19 9.36 6.74 -7.33
N HIS A 20 9.50 5.79 -6.43
CA HIS A 20 8.61 4.64 -6.27
C HIS A 20 8.03 4.61 -4.86
N ILE A 21 6.73 4.35 -4.76
CA ILE A 21 6.02 4.20 -3.50
C ILE A 21 5.52 2.76 -3.40
N GLY A 22 5.96 2.06 -2.37
CA GLY A 22 5.52 0.70 -2.06
C GLY A 22 4.13 0.69 -1.41
N ILE A 23 3.26 -0.18 -1.88
CA ILE A 23 1.95 -0.47 -1.29
C ILE A 23 2.03 -1.83 -0.62
N LEU A 24 2.11 -1.85 0.71
CA LEU A 24 2.14 -3.06 1.53
C LEU A 24 0.73 -3.34 2.05
N ASP A 25 -0.04 -4.13 1.30
CA ASP A 25 -1.48 -4.28 1.51
C ASP A 25 -2.00 -5.65 1.02
N SER A 26 -3.26 -5.73 0.60
CA SER A 26 -3.92 -6.92 0.06
C SER A 26 -3.52 -7.29 -1.38
N GLY A 27 -2.50 -6.64 -1.94
CA GLY A 27 -2.15 -6.66 -3.35
C GLY A 27 -2.81 -5.51 -4.11
N VAL A 28 -2.54 -5.41 -5.40
CA VAL A 28 -3.10 -4.36 -6.27
C VAL A 28 -3.55 -4.98 -7.59
N ASN A 29 -4.70 -4.56 -8.10
CA ASN A 29 -5.17 -4.89 -9.45
C ASN A 29 -4.60 -3.88 -10.45
N ASN A 30 -3.39 -4.14 -10.92
CA ASN A 30 -2.68 -3.24 -11.83
C ASN A 30 -3.29 -3.15 -13.24
N ALA A 31 -4.21 -4.04 -13.60
CA ALA A 31 -5.04 -3.90 -14.82
C ALA A 31 -6.09 -2.79 -14.71
N HIS A 32 -6.27 -2.18 -13.53
CA HIS A 32 -7.17 -1.05 -13.36
C HIS A 32 -6.67 0.16 -14.17
N PRO A 33 -7.50 0.80 -15.03
CA PRO A 33 -7.06 1.83 -15.97
C PRO A 33 -6.29 3.00 -15.36
N LEU A 34 -6.63 3.39 -14.13
CA LEU A 34 -5.95 4.49 -13.41
C LEU A 34 -4.60 4.10 -12.79
N ILE A 35 -4.27 2.82 -12.74
CA ILE A 35 -3.07 2.29 -12.05
C ILE A 35 -2.09 1.69 -13.07
N ALA A 36 -2.60 1.16 -14.16
CA ALA A 36 -1.86 0.34 -15.12
C ALA A 36 -0.54 0.97 -15.60
N GLN A 37 -0.50 2.31 -15.75
CA GLN A 37 0.69 3.01 -16.21
C GLN A 37 1.76 3.15 -15.12
N ALA A 38 1.35 3.21 -13.84
CA ALA A 38 2.26 3.43 -12.71
C ALA A 38 2.78 2.12 -12.09
N LEU A 39 2.09 0.99 -12.31
CA LEU A 39 2.41 -0.29 -11.66
C LEU A 39 2.54 -1.43 -12.68
N PRO A 40 3.71 -1.67 -13.25
CA PRO A 40 3.97 -2.83 -14.11
C PRO A 40 4.04 -4.13 -13.30
N ASP A 41 3.79 -5.28 -13.93
CA ASP A 41 3.86 -6.61 -13.31
C ASP A 41 5.21 -6.89 -12.63
N SER A 42 6.30 -6.34 -13.16
CA SER A 42 7.65 -6.50 -12.61
C SER A 42 7.85 -5.84 -11.24
N ARG A 43 6.91 -5.00 -10.79
CA ARG A 43 6.91 -4.34 -9.49
C ARG A 43 5.78 -4.84 -8.59
N MET A 44 5.38 -6.08 -8.76
CA MET A 44 4.34 -6.73 -7.97
C MET A 44 4.85 -8.03 -7.39
N SER A 45 4.68 -8.22 -6.09
CA SER A 45 5.10 -9.43 -5.39
C SER A 45 4.18 -9.77 -4.20
N THR A 46 4.53 -10.81 -3.46
CA THR A 46 3.83 -11.22 -2.23
C THR A 46 4.83 -11.70 -1.19
N ALA A 47 4.64 -11.29 0.06
CA ALA A 47 5.38 -11.75 1.23
C ALA A 47 4.63 -12.84 2.02
N ILE A 48 3.47 -13.27 1.54
CA ILE A 48 2.66 -14.33 2.15
C ILE A 48 2.54 -15.53 1.20
N ASN A 49 2.24 -16.69 1.75
CA ASN A 49 2.13 -17.92 0.96
C ASN A 49 0.77 -18.03 0.27
N VAL A 50 0.60 -17.33 -0.84
CA VAL A 50 -0.61 -17.33 -1.68
C VAL A 50 -0.26 -17.55 -3.15
N GLN A 51 -1.28 -17.82 -3.98
CA GLN A 51 -1.07 -18.17 -5.39
C GLN A 51 -0.77 -16.98 -6.29
N ASP A 52 -1.20 -15.78 -5.89
CA ASP A 52 -1.04 -14.56 -6.68
C ASP A 52 -0.83 -13.32 -5.80
N ASN A 53 -0.42 -12.24 -6.42
CA ASN A 53 -0.19 -10.93 -5.81
C ASN A 53 -1.32 -9.92 -6.08
N LEU A 54 -2.45 -10.38 -6.65
CA LEU A 54 -3.58 -9.53 -6.96
C LEU A 54 -4.44 -9.24 -5.73
N ASP A 55 -5.13 -8.13 -5.77
CA ASP A 55 -6.08 -7.73 -4.74
C ASP A 55 -7.43 -8.41 -4.93
N HIS A 56 -7.90 -9.10 -3.91
CA HIS A 56 -9.18 -9.81 -3.88
C HIS A 56 -10.20 -9.20 -2.91
N ILE A 57 -9.84 -8.09 -2.25
CA ILE A 57 -10.72 -7.39 -1.30
C ILE A 57 -10.85 -5.90 -1.58
N ASP A 58 -10.28 -5.43 -2.69
CA ASP A 58 -10.32 -4.06 -3.20
C ASP A 58 -9.64 -3.00 -2.32
N HIS A 59 -8.98 -3.39 -1.21
CA HIS A 59 -8.39 -2.45 -0.27
C HIS A 59 -7.07 -1.89 -0.82
N GLY A 60 -6.10 -2.73 -1.15
CA GLY A 60 -4.81 -2.29 -1.67
C GLY A 60 -4.92 -1.58 -3.01
N THR A 61 -5.86 -1.98 -3.87
CA THR A 61 -6.17 -1.27 -5.12
C THR A 61 -6.70 0.15 -4.83
N GLY A 62 -7.56 0.28 -3.82
CA GLY A 62 -8.05 1.59 -3.35
C GLY A 62 -6.91 2.46 -2.82
N MET A 63 -6.01 1.89 -2.02
CA MET A 63 -4.83 2.58 -1.48
C MET A 63 -3.87 3.02 -2.59
N ALA A 64 -3.62 2.18 -3.59
CA ALA A 64 -2.83 2.54 -4.76
C ALA A 64 -3.44 3.75 -5.50
N GLY A 65 -4.75 3.77 -5.67
CA GLY A 65 -5.47 4.91 -6.26
C GLY A 65 -5.31 6.20 -5.44
N LEU A 66 -5.40 6.12 -4.11
CA LEU A 66 -5.21 7.27 -3.23
C LEU A 66 -3.76 7.80 -3.27
N VAL A 67 -2.78 6.91 -3.31
CA VAL A 67 -1.37 7.29 -3.40
C VAL A 67 -1.07 7.99 -4.72
N LEU A 68 -1.64 7.50 -5.84
CA LEU A 68 -1.42 8.11 -7.16
C LEU A 68 -2.11 9.45 -7.33
N MET A 69 -3.34 9.57 -6.85
CA MET A 69 -4.24 10.66 -7.26
C MET A 69 -4.74 11.52 -6.09
N GLY A 70 -4.52 11.11 -4.86
CA GLY A 70 -5.06 11.79 -3.68
C GLY A 70 -6.58 11.63 -3.56
N ASP A 71 -7.27 12.71 -3.24
CA ASP A 71 -8.73 12.70 -3.04
C ASP A 71 -9.49 12.57 -4.37
N LEU A 72 -9.85 11.33 -4.71
CA LEU A 72 -10.62 11.00 -5.91
C LEU A 72 -12.00 11.69 -5.96
N THR A 73 -12.60 11.99 -4.81
CA THR A 73 -13.88 12.70 -4.74
C THR A 73 -13.70 14.13 -5.25
N LYS A 74 -12.62 14.79 -4.82
CA LYS A 74 -12.27 16.13 -5.28
C LYS A 74 -11.99 16.13 -6.79
N LEU A 75 -11.25 15.14 -7.29
CA LEU A 75 -10.98 14.99 -8.73
C LEU A 75 -12.25 14.80 -9.56
N ALA A 76 -13.22 14.06 -9.06
CA ALA A 76 -14.50 13.85 -9.74
C ALA A 76 -15.32 15.13 -9.87
N TYR A 77 -15.18 16.06 -8.94
CA TYR A 77 -15.87 17.37 -8.95
C TYR A 77 -15.10 18.46 -9.71
N ASP A 78 -13.78 18.45 -9.65
CA ASP A 78 -12.91 19.52 -10.16
C ASP A 78 -12.32 19.15 -11.53
N ARG A 79 -13.21 19.01 -12.54
CA ARG A 79 -12.94 18.50 -13.88
C ARG A 79 -11.85 19.24 -14.68
N GLY A 80 -11.24 20.27 -14.14
CA GLY A 80 -10.29 21.11 -14.87
C GLY A 80 -8.82 20.94 -14.51
N ASN A 81 -8.48 20.25 -13.42
CA ASN A 81 -7.11 20.15 -12.91
C ASN A 81 -6.83 18.74 -12.37
N LEU A 82 -6.65 17.77 -13.28
CA LEU A 82 -6.12 16.47 -12.89
C LEU A 82 -4.66 16.64 -12.46
N PRO A 83 -4.22 15.97 -11.40
CA PRO A 83 -2.82 16.00 -11.01
C PRO A 83 -1.96 15.34 -12.09
N VAL A 84 -0.78 15.87 -12.28
CA VAL A 84 0.28 15.16 -13.00
C VAL A 84 0.89 14.18 -12.01
N VAL A 85 0.87 12.89 -12.33
CA VAL A 85 1.47 11.85 -11.48
C VAL A 85 2.99 11.84 -11.75
N GLN A 86 3.77 12.07 -10.69
CA GLN A 86 5.23 12.19 -10.73
C GLN A 86 5.93 11.09 -9.91
N HIS A 87 5.28 9.96 -9.74
CA HIS A 87 5.82 8.80 -9.04
C HIS A 87 5.20 7.51 -9.58
N ASN A 88 5.90 6.42 -9.37
CA ASN A 88 5.48 5.08 -9.72
C ASN A 88 5.10 4.30 -8.45
N LEU A 89 4.52 3.11 -8.64
CA LEU A 89 4.17 2.20 -7.56
C LEU A 89 5.01 0.92 -7.60
N ALA A 90 5.20 0.35 -6.42
CA ALA A 90 5.50 -1.06 -6.20
C ALA A 90 4.39 -1.64 -5.31
N SER A 91 4.12 -2.93 -5.38
CA SER A 91 3.10 -3.60 -4.57
C SER A 91 3.61 -4.89 -4.00
N VAL A 92 3.50 -5.05 -2.68
CA VAL A 92 3.76 -6.31 -2.00
C VAL A 92 2.52 -6.71 -1.22
N LYS A 93 1.96 -7.86 -1.54
CA LYS A 93 0.81 -8.41 -0.83
C LYS A 93 1.25 -8.99 0.50
N ILE A 94 0.69 -8.44 1.59
CA ILE A 94 0.98 -8.83 2.98
C ILE A 94 -0.22 -9.44 3.71
N VAL A 95 -1.43 -9.29 3.15
CA VAL A 95 -2.65 -9.90 3.67
C VAL A 95 -3.47 -10.50 2.54
N ASP A 96 -4.19 -11.57 2.82
CA ASP A 96 -5.16 -12.18 1.92
C ASP A 96 -6.60 -11.97 2.44
N ALA A 97 -7.59 -12.33 1.62
CA ALA A 97 -9.01 -12.20 1.95
C ALA A 97 -9.43 -13.00 3.20
N ASN A 98 -8.66 -13.99 3.61
CA ASN A 98 -8.96 -14.84 4.76
C ASN A 98 -8.15 -14.46 6.00
N TYR A 99 -7.24 -13.48 5.90
CA TYR A 99 -6.29 -13.13 6.96
C TYR A 99 -5.56 -14.36 7.50
N SER A 100 -5.09 -15.21 6.58
CA SER A 100 -4.59 -16.56 6.88
C SER A 100 -3.24 -16.59 7.57
N THR A 101 -2.50 -15.48 7.56
CA THR A 101 -1.21 -15.36 8.23
C THR A 101 -1.40 -15.31 9.75
N ALA A 102 -0.76 -16.22 10.48
CA ALA A 102 -0.82 -16.19 11.93
C ALA A 102 -0.06 -14.97 12.51
N PRO A 103 -0.56 -14.34 13.59
CA PRO A 103 0.06 -13.14 14.18
C PRO A 103 1.54 -13.29 14.54
N SER A 104 1.98 -14.50 14.88
CA SER A 104 3.40 -14.78 15.16
C SER A 104 4.33 -14.60 13.96
N PHE A 105 3.80 -14.50 12.74
CA PHE A 105 4.57 -14.31 11.52
C PHE A 105 4.48 -12.88 10.97
N TYR A 106 3.69 -12.00 11.55
CA TYR A 106 3.51 -10.64 11.01
C TYR A 106 4.83 -9.87 10.92
N GLY A 107 5.70 -9.97 11.93
CA GLY A 107 7.02 -9.34 11.85
C GLY A 107 7.84 -9.82 10.65
N ALA A 108 7.92 -11.13 10.45
CA ALA A 108 8.67 -11.71 9.32
C ALA A 108 8.06 -11.34 7.96
N VAL A 109 6.72 -11.26 7.87
CA VAL A 109 6.03 -10.81 6.65
C VAL A 109 6.34 -9.36 6.34
N ILE A 110 6.36 -8.49 7.35
CA ILE A 110 6.67 -7.07 7.19
C ILE A 110 8.13 -6.88 6.76
N GLU A 111 9.07 -7.56 7.40
CA GLU A 111 10.49 -7.51 7.06
C GLU A 111 10.73 -7.94 5.61
N ASP A 112 10.15 -9.08 5.20
CA ASP A 112 10.23 -9.58 3.82
C ASP A 112 9.55 -8.61 2.84
N ALA A 113 8.40 -8.05 3.18
CA ALA A 113 7.68 -7.11 2.33
C ALA A 113 8.46 -5.82 2.09
N ILE A 114 9.08 -5.26 3.12
CA ILE A 114 9.92 -4.06 2.99
C ILE A 114 11.15 -4.37 2.13
N SER A 115 11.80 -5.52 2.34
CA SER A 115 12.93 -5.95 1.50
C SER A 115 12.55 -6.07 0.04
N GLN A 116 11.42 -6.72 -0.27
CA GLN A 116 10.92 -6.86 -1.64
C GLN A 116 10.55 -5.50 -2.25
N SER A 117 9.93 -4.61 -1.49
CA SER A 117 9.59 -3.25 -1.93
C SER A 117 10.86 -2.46 -2.30
N GLN A 118 11.90 -2.57 -1.48
CA GLN A 118 13.20 -1.98 -1.73
C GLN A 118 13.86 -2.52 -3.01
N ASP A 119 13.82 -3.82 -3.22
CA ASP A 119 14.34 -4.46 -4.43
C ASP A 119 13.62 -3.98 -5.70
N MET A 120 12.37 -3.54 -5.57
CA MET A 120 11.59 -2.90 -6.63
C MET A 120 11.82 -1.38 -6.75
N GLY A 121 12.71 -0.83 -5.93
CA GLY A 121 13.14 0.57 -5.98
C GLY A 121 12.31 1.54 -5.15
N ALA A 122 11.48 1.06 -4.22
CA ALA A 122 10.70 1.94 -3.34
C ALA A 122 11.52 2.37 -2.12
N ASP A 123 11.54 3.68 -1.85
CA ASP A 123 12.13 4.29 -0.65
C ASP A 123 11.06 4.76 0.35
N ILE A 124 9.81 4.80 -0.09
CA ILE A 124 8.63 5.15 0.71
C ILE A 124 7.65 4.00 0.64
N ASP A 125 7.22 3.49 1.79
CA ASP A 125 6.20 2.46 1.86
C ASP A 125 4.94 2.96 2.56
N CYS A 126 3.78 2.59 2.03
CA CYS A 126 2.47 2.81 2.62
C CYS A 126 1.90 1.48 3.09
N MET A 127 1.71 1.32 4.40
CA MET A 127 1.11 0.16 5.03
C MET A 127 -0.19 0.57 5.71
N ALA A 128 -1.31 0.42 5.01
CA ALA A 128 -2.64 0.76 5.51
C ALA A 128 -3.34 -0.41 6.23
N VAL A 129 -2.57 -1.42 6.60
CA VAL A 129 -3.03 -2.59 7.35
C VAL A 129 -2.57 -2.47 8.79
N THR A 130 -3.46 -2.74 9.73
CA THR A 130 -3.15 -2.77 11.17
C THR A 130 -3.44 -4.14 11.75
N ASP A 131 -2.66 -4.49 12.75
CA ASP A 131 -2.85 -5.70 13.55
C ASP A 131 -3.92 -5.46 14.64
N SER A 132 -4.65 -6.51 15.01
CA SER A 132 -5.54 -6.50 16.18
C SER A 132 -4.70 -6.64 17.46
N ILE A 133 -4.12 -5.54 17.91
CA ILE A 133 -3.16 -5.54 19.01
C ILE A 133 -3.84 -5.24 20.33
N SER A 134 -3.38 -5.91 21.38
CA SER A 134 -3.64 -5.48 22.76
C SER A 134 -2.91 -4.16 23.02
N ASP A 135 -3.58 -3.18 23.58
CA ASP A 135 -3.07 -1.87 23.95
C ASP A 135 -2.26 -1.89 25.28
N ASP A 136 -1.49 -2.96 25.52
CA ASP A 136 -0.68 -3.08 26.74
C ASP A 136 0.61 -2.23 26.75
N GLY A 137 0.81 -1.45 25.68
CA GLY A 137 1.92 -0.54 25.51
C GLY A 137 3.26 -1.22 25.23
N LYS A 138 3.25 -2.53 24.92
CA LYS A 138 4.48 -3.26 24.57
C LYS A 138 4.70 -3.28 23.07
N PRO A 139 5.95 -3.24 22.61
CA PRO A 139 6.27 -3.45 21.20
C PRO A 139 5.76 -4.82 20.72
N THR A 140 5.19 -4.84 19.52
CA THR A 140 4.81 -6.08 18.84
C THR A 140 5.93 -6.56 17.92
N SER A 141 5.83 -7.79 17.41
CA SER A 141 6.76 -8.27 16.39
C SER A 141 6.71 -7.41 15.13
N SER A 142 5.54 -6.89 14.79
CA SER A 142 5.34 -5.98 13.64
C SER A 142 6.07 -4.65 13.85
N SER A 143 5.92 -4.01 15.01
CA SER A 143 6.60 -2.74 15.29
C SER A 143 8.11 -2.91 15.38
N ALA A 144 8.59 -4.01 15.96
CA ALA A 144 10.03 -4.30 16.03
C ALA A 144 10.63 -4.53 14.64
N ALA A 145 9.92 -5.27 13.76
CA ALA A 145 10.34 -5.48 12.38
C ALA A 145 10.40 -4.18 11.58
N LEU A 146 9.41 -3.30 11.77
CA LEU A 146 9.41 -1.97 11.16
C LEU A 146 10.61 -1.14 11.63
N ASP A 147 10.85 -1.07 12.93
CA ASP A 147 11.97 -0.32 13.48
C ASP A 147 13.32 -0.83 12.96
N GLU A 148 13.51 -2.15 12.88
CA GLU A 148 14.72 -2.76 12.37
C GLU A 148 14.90 -2.53 10.87
N SER A 149 13.83 -2.61 10.10
CA SER A 149 13.86 -2.42 8.64
C SER A 149 14.10 -0.96 8.25
N ILE A 150 13.63 0.01 9.05
CA ILE A 150 13.80 1.45 8.81
C ILE A 150 15.18 1.94 9.28
N TYR A 151 15.66 1.41 10.40
CA TYR A 151 16.89 1.86 11.04
C TYR A 151 18.01 0.81 10.92
N HIS A 152 18.43 0.56 9.67
CA HIS A 152 19.47 -0.42 9.42
C HIS A 152 20.85 0.21 9.64
N SER A 153 21.69 -0.42 10.48
CA SER A 153 23.10 -0.02 10.71
C SER A 153 23.32 1.44 11.19
N GLY A 154 22.30 2.07 11.76
CA GLY A 154 22.41 3.44 12.29
C GLY A 154 22.07 4.54 11.30
N GLU A 155 21.59 4.19 10.12
CA GLU A 155 21.10 5.12 9.09
C GLU A 155 19.61 4.90 8.86
N CYS A 156 18.87 5.99 8.72
CA CYS A 156 17.45 5.97 8.36
C CYS A 156 17.35 6.44 6.90
N ASP A 157 17.18 5.49 6.00
CA ASP A 157 17.19 5.72 4.56
C ASP A 157 15.79 5.51 3.92
N ARG A 158 14.77 5.27 4.75
CA ARG A 158 13.45 4.84 4.31
C ARG A 158 12.34 5.49 5.15
N LEU A 159 11.21 5.75 4.52
CA LEU A 159 9.99 6.21 5.19
C LEU A 159 8.89 5.14 5.08
N VAL A 160 8.34 4.70 6.20
CA VAL A 160 7.17 3.83 6.25
C VAL A 160 6.00 4.57 6.91
N LEU A 161 4.92 4.74 6.17
CA LEU A 161 3.66 5.31 6.63
C LEU A 161 2.74 4.18 7.08
N VAL A 162 2.44 4.14 8.38
CA VAL A 162 1.61 3.08 8.98
C VAL A 162 0.28 3.65 9.42
N SER A 163 -0.81 2.95 9.09
CA SER A 163 -2.16 3.29 9.57
C SER A 163 -2.24 3.15 11.09
N ALA A 164 -2.86 4.12 11.75
CA ALA A 164 -3.18 4.04 13.18
C ALA A 164 -4.39 3.13 13.50
N GLY A 165 -4.98 2.53 12.47
CA GLY A 165 -6.17 1.68 12.59
C GLY A 165 -7.48 2.45 12.45
N ASN A 166 -8.57 1.71 12.38
CA ASN A 166 -9.91 2.25 12.26
C ASN A 166 -10.54 2.45 13.65
N ILE A 167 -11.00 3.66 13.91
CA ILE A 167 -11.86 3.90 15.08
C ILE A 167 -13.28 3.53 14.64
N TYR A 168 -13.68 2.31 14.93
CA TYR A 168 -15.11 1.98 14.89
C TYR A 168 -15.79 2.75 16.02
N GLN A 169 -16.88 3.45 15.72
CA GLN A 169 -17.73 4.03 16.75
C GLN A 169 -18.39 2.84 17.48
N ASP A 170 -17.71 2.35 18.49
CA ASP A 170 -18.26 1.35 19.38
C ASP A 170 -19.35 2.02 20.24
N GLU A 171 -20.59 1.58 20.08
CA GLU A 171 -21.65 1.84 21.06
C GLU A 171 -21.32 1.19 22.43
N ASP A 172 -20.21 0.45 22.55
CA ASP A 172 -19.78 -0.31 23.70
C ASP A 172 -18.70 0.35 24.57
N ARG A 173 -18.36 1.61 24.35
CA ARG A 173 -17.60 2.39 25.34
C ARG A 173 -18.55 2.93 26.42
N LYS A 174 -19.05 2.05 27.25
CA LYS A 174 -19.66 2.37 28.54
C LYS A 174 -18.74 1.98 29.66
#